data_1ac398a7d4115d7d65a5e4e80c40f1c6
#
_entry.id   1ac398a7d4115d7d65a5e4e80c40f1c6
#
_cell.length_a   1.000
_cell.length_b   1.000
_cell.length_c   1.000
_cell.angle_alpha   90.00
_cell.angle_beta   90.00
_cell.angle_gamma   90.00
#
_symmetry.space_group_name_H-M   'P 1'
#
loop_
_entity.id
_entity.type
_entity.pdbx_description
1 polymer ?
#
loop_
_entity_poly.entity_id
_entity_poly.type
_entity_poly.pdbx_seq_one_letter_code
_entity_poly.pdbx_strand_id
1 'polypeptide(L)'
;LESRADALHFETLPGATSSAVLRVSTGGSKPCSAILRIFTNRDWLAREPDLARHEAQALLAASAVGLAAPELIGVRDEPWEHSNGPCVLMSELEGAVWLEGSPSEAWLVRLAQALAGIHSVAPPAFGWRYTTWTRPEQLVVPQWTSQPELWMRAIERYRDGPLATETVFVHRDFHPTNVLWRDGEVSGIVDWVNACLGPAGIDVAHCRLNLVAMYGIDAAQTFLEAYRRTRSGYVHDAYWDVEVLLGALPEPTCYAPWQEFGLKPMEPGTLRARLEELLREASLRV
;
A
#
# COMPACT_ATOMS: atom_id res chain seq x y z
N LEU A 1 28.34 27.63 -27.62
CA LEU A 1 27.01 27.59 -27.02
C LEU A 1 27.10 26.67 -25.79
N GLU A 2 27.56 27.25 -24.67
CA GLU A 2 27.49 26.57 -23.37
C GLU A 2 26.01 26.51 -22.97
N SER A 3 25.42 25.34 -23.07
CA SER A 3 24.15 25.03 -22.44
C SER A 3 24.36 25.18 -20.92
N ARG A 4 23.85 26.26 -20.33
CA ARG A 4 23.66 26.32 -18.89
C ARG A 4 22.74 25.14 -18.53
N ALA A 5 23.30 24.13 -17.91
CA ALA A 5 22.51 23.11 -17.25
C ALA A 5 21.61 23.82 -16.22
N ASP A 6 20.30 23.83 -16.44
CA ASP A 6 19.37 24.39 -15.48
C ASP A 6 19.63 23.68 -14.13
N ALA A 7 19.73 24.46 -13.05
CA ALA A 7 19.97 23.89 -11.72
C ALA A 7 18.84 22.94 -11.35
N LEU A 8 19.18 21.73 -10.91
CA LEU A 8 18.23 20.81 -10.36
C LEU A 8 17.86 21.23 -8.94
N HIS A 9 16.58 21.25 -8.65
CA HIS A 9 16.03 21.47 -7.32
C HIS A 9 15.49 20.16 -6.77
N PHE A 10 15.77 19.89 -5.49
CA PHE A 10 15.33 18.70 -4.77
C PHE A 10 14.46 19.11 -3.60
N GLU A 11 13.28 18.52 -3.49
CA GLU A 11 12.33 18.72 -2.39
C GLU A 11 11.96 17.34 -1.82
N THR A 12 12.14 17.14 -0.51
CA THR A 12 11.71 15.90 0.15
C THR A 12 10.19 15.85 0.22
N LEU A 13 9.60 14.75 -0.23
CA LEU A 13 8.17 14.52 -0.13
C LEU A 13 7.81 13.82 1.20
N PRO A 14 6.65 14.18 1.80
CA PRO A 14 6.17 13.55 3.03
C PRO A 14 5.71 12.11 2.79
N GLY A 15 5.55 11.35 3.86
CA GLY A 15 4.93 10.02 3.85
C GLY A 15 5.89 8.85 3.66
N ALA A 16 7.12 9.07 3.20
CA ALA A 16 8.10 7.99 3.01
C ALA A 16 8.71 7.52 4.33
N THR A 17 8.65 6.22 4.62
CA THR A 17 9.18 5.63 5.87
C THR A 17 10.38 4.71 5.65
N SER A 18 10.50 4.09 4.48
CA SER A 18 11.49 3.05 4.17
C SER A 18 12.49 3.46 3.07
N SER A 19 12.28 4.62 2.44
CA SER A 19 13.10 5.19 1.37
C SER A 19 13.11 6.72 1.47
N ALA A 20 14.06 7.37 0.79
CA ALA A 20 13.98 8.80 0.55
C ALA A 20 13.23 9.04 -0.76
N VAL A 21 12.18 9.86 -0.72
CA VAL A 21 11.41 10.24 -1.91
C VAL A 21 11.54 11.73 -2.12
N LEU A 22 12.05 12.11 -3.29
CA LEU A 22 12.38 13.47 -3.64
C LEU A 22 11.65 13.88 -4.93
N ARG A 23 11.03 15.05 -4.91
CA ARG A 23 10.70 15.74 -6.16
C ARG A 23 11.96 16.35 -6.73
N VAL A 24 12.27 16.04 -7.97
CA VAL A 24 13.39 16.63 -8.73
C VAL A 24 12.80 17.52 -9.80
N SER A 25 13.14 18.80 -9.81
CA SER A 25 12.63 19.73 -10.80
C SER A 25 13.76 20.55 -11.43
N THR A 26 13.54 20.94 -12.68
CA THR A 26 14.43 21.88 -13.39
C THR A 26 13.90 23.30 -13.24
N GLY A 27 14.81 24.26 -13.13
CA GLY A 27 14.49 25.68 -13.29
C GLY A 27 14.23 26.04 -14.76
N GLY A 28 13.70 27.24 -15.01
CA GLY A 28 13.57 27.78 -16.36
C GLY A 28 12.16 28.02 -16.84
N SER A 29 11.99 28.32 -18.13
CA SER A 29 10.70 28.72 -18.73
C SER A 29 9.73 27.53 -18.97
N LYS A 30 10.22 26.30 -18.89
CA LYS A 30 9.44 25.05 -18.96
C LYS A 30 9.96 24.13 -17.87
N PRO A 31 9.50 24.31 -16.62
CA PRO A 31 9.89 23.42 -15.53
C PRO A 31 9.42 21.99 -15.84
N CYS A 32 10.32 21.04 -15.66
CA CYS A 32 10.03 19.62 -15.73
C CYS A 32 10.22 19.05 -14.33
N SER A 33 9.33 18.17 -13.88
CA SER A 33 9.45 17.51 -12.58
C SER A 33 9.38 16.00 -12.73
N ALA A 34 10.06 15.32 -11.82
CA ALA A 34 10.07 13.86 -11.70
C ALA A 34 10.23 13.48 -10.22
N ILE A 35 9.92 12.26 -9.90
CA ILE A 35 10.09 11.70 -8.56
C ILE A 35 11.29 10.76 -8.56
N LEU A 36 12.22 11.01 -7.65
CA LEU A 36 13.37 10.14 -7.37
C LEU A 36 13.14 9.42 -6.04
N ARG A 37 13.02 8.10 -6.09
CA ARG A 37 13.01 7.25 -4.90
C ARG A 37 14.38 6.62 -4.72
N ILE A 38 14.95 6.74 -3.52
CA ILE A 38 16.23 6.11 -3.14
C ILE A 38 15.94 5.15 -1.99
N PHE A 39 16.25 3.87 -2.17
CA PHE A 39 16.08 2.86 -1.14
C PHE A 39 17.21 2.96 -0.12
N THR A 40 16.90 3.39 1.10
CA THR A 40 17.87 3.68 2.16
C THR A 40 17.82 2.70 3.33
N ASN A 41 16.75 1.90 3.44
CA ASN A 41 16.58 0.92 4.49
C ASN A 41 17.47 -0.30 4.22
N ARG A 42 18.61 -0.39 4.93
CA ARG A 42 19.60 -1.44 4.74
C ARG A 42 19.10 -2.83 5.10
N ASP A 43 18.24 -2.94 6.12
CA ASP A 43 17.69 -4.23 6.53
C ASP A 43 16.69 -4.77 5.50
N TRP A 44 15.96 -3.89 4.85
CA TRP A 44 15.08 -4.27 3.75
C TRP A 44 15.90 -4.68 2.52
N LEU A 45 16.87 -3.87 2.11
CA LEU A 45 17.77 -4.18 1.00
C LEU A 45 18.58 -5.48 1.22
N ALA A 46 18.92 -5.83 2.46
CA ALA A 46 19.58 -7.10 2.75
C ALA A 46 18.69 -8.32 2.54
N ARG A 47 17.37 -8.17 2.72
CA ARG A 47 16.37 -9.23 2.49
C ARG A 47 15.89 -9.27 1.05
N GLU A 48 15.76 -8.12 0.43
CA GLU A 48 15.22 -7.91 -0.92
C GLU A 48 16.18 -6.96 -1.68
N PRO A 49 17.28 -7.47 -2.24
CA PRO A 49 18.30 -6.62 -2.84
C PRO A 49 17.88 -6.00 -4.18
N ASP A 50 16.78 -6.45 -4.75
CA ASP A 50 16.28 -6.05 -6.07
C ASP A 50 15.08 -5.07 -6.02
N LEU A 51 14.89 -4.35 -4.90
CA LEU A 51 13.76 -3.43 -4.72
C LEU A 51 13.61 -2.39 -5.84
N ALA A 52 14.71 -1.78 -6.30
CA ALA A 52 14.63 -0.80 -7.38
C ALA A 52 14.19 -1.44 -8.70
N ARG A 53 14.71 -2.61 -9.03
CA ARG A 53 14.30 -3.36 -10.22
C ARG A 53 12.86 -3.85 -10.08
N HIS A 54 12.44 -4.30 -8.90
CA HIS A 54 11.07 -4.72 -8.61
C HIS A 54 10.10 -3.57 -8.89
N GLU A 55 10.31 -2.39 -8.28
CA GLU A 55 9.45 -1.23 -8.52
C GLU A 55 9.46 -0.81 -9.99
N ALA A 56 10.63 -0.77 -10.64
CA ALA A 56 10.72 -0.43 -12.06
C ALA A 56 9.89 -1.38 -12.94
N GLN A 57 9.95 -2.69 -12.69
CA GLN A 57 9.15 -3.67 -13.42
C GLN A 57 7.65 -3.56 -13.10
N ALA A 58 7.29 -3.23 -11.86
CA ALA A 58 5.91 -3.00 -11.46
C ALA A 58 5.32 -1.77 -12.17
N LEU A 59 6.08 -0.67 -12.28
CA LEU A 59 5.67 0.52 -13.03
C LEU A 59 5.49 0.23 -14.52
N LEU A 60 6.41 -0.52 -15.14
CA LEU A 60 6.27 -0.95 -16.53
C LEU A 60 5.04 -1.84 -16.73
N ALA A 61 4.79 -2.78 -15.81
CA ALA A 61 3.64 -3.66 -15.85
C ALA A 61 2.33 -2.86 -15.72
N ALA A 62 2.25 -1.93 -14.76
CA ALA A 62 1.10 -1.06 -14.54
C ALA A 62 0.82 -0.16 -15.76
N SER A 63 1.85 0.45 -16.33
CA SER A 63 1.75 1.29 -17.53
C SER A 63 1.27 0.48 -18.74
N ALA A 64 1.79 -0.74 -18.95
CA ALA A 64 1.42 -1.60 -20.08
C ALA A 64 -0.07 -1.96 -20.10
N VAL A 65 -0.76 -1.91 -18.98
CA VAL A 65 -2.21 -2.19 -18.85
C VAL A 65 -3.03 -0.93 -18.57
N GLY A 66 -2.43 0.25 -18.67
CA GLY A 66 -3.12 1.54 -18.57
C GLY A 66 -3.57 1.93 -17.17
N LEU A 67 -2.92 1.42 -16.11
CA LEU A 67 -3.18 1.87 -14.76
C LEU A 67 -2.62 3.28 -14.52
N ALA A 68 -3.26 4.04 -13.62
CA ALA A 68 -2.83 5.38 -13.22
C ALA A 68 -1.63 5.30 -12.25
N ALA A 69 -0.50 4.79 -12.75
CA ALA A 69 0.77 4.66 -12.05
C ALA A 69 1.82 5.61 -12.64
N PRO A 70 2.88 5.97 -11.91
CA PRO A 70 3.99 6.74 -12.46
C PRO A 70 4.65 6.00 -13.64
N GLU A 71 5.06 6.76 -14.66
CA GLU A 71 5.86 6.21 -15.76
C GLU A 71 7.32 6.06 -15.31
N LEU A 72 7.93 4.92 -15.60
CA LEU A 72 9.35 4.70 -15.34
C LEU A 72 10.20 5.57 -16.28
N ILE A 73 11.07 6.39 -15.70
CA ILE A 73 12.06 7.20 -16.45
C ILE A 73 13.43 6.50 -16.42
N GLY A 74 13.81 5.94 -15.26
CA GLY A 74 15.07 5.23 -15.12
C GLY A 74 15.18 4.46 -13.81
N VAL A 75 16.07 3.48 -13.80
CA VAL A 75 16.34 2.65 -12.62
C VAL A 75 17.82 2.41 -12.47
N ARG A 76 18.28 2.30 -11.24
CA ARG A 76 19.64 1.90 -10.92
C ARG A 76 19.64 0.96 -9.73
N ASP A 77 20.07 -0.25 -9.94
CA ASP A 77 20.11 -1.32 -8.92
C ASP A 77 21.30 -1.16 -7.97
N GLU A 78 22.37 -0.53 -8.41
CA GLU A 78 23.57 -0.35 -7.60
C GLU A 78 23.69 1.10 -7.09
N PRO A 79 24.18 1.30 -5.85
CA PRO A 79 24.51 2.63 -5.38
C PRO A 79 25.56 3.29 -6.27
N TRP A 80 25.48 4.58 -6.47
CA TRP A 80 26.53 5.36 -7.13
C TRP A 80 27.23 6.28 -6.11
N GLU A 81 28.32 6.91 -6.53
CA GLU A 81 29.19 7.75 -5.70
C GLU A 81 28.46 8.83 -4.87
N HIS A 82 27.27 9.27 -5.31
CA HIS A 82 26.44 10.29 -4.64
C HIS A 82 25.07 9.79 -4.17
N SER A 83 24.78 8.49 -4.25
CA SER A 83 23.53 7.91 -3.75
C SER A 83 23.80 6.92 -2.62
N ASN A 84 22.96 6.97 -1.60
CA ASN A 84 23.07 6.05 -0.46
C ASN A 84 22.39 4.69 -0.71
N GLY A 85 21.92 4.39 -1.92
CA GLY A 85 21.25 3.14 -2.26
C GLY A 85 20.78 3.06 -3.71
N PRO A 86 20.20 1.92 -4.12
CA PRO A 86 19.52 1.76 -5.40
C PRO A 86 18.39 2.78 -5.53
N CYS A 87 18.02 3.14 -6.76
CA CYS A 87 17.01 4.18 -6.97
C CYS A 87 16.16 3.95 -8.21
N VAL A 88 14.97 4.56 -8.18
CA VAL A 88 14.02 4.65 -9.31
C VAL A 88 13.70 6.11 -9.56
N LEU A 89 13.78 6.53 -10.80
CA LEU A 89 13.31 7.82 -11.30
C LEU A 89 12.04 7.58 -12.09
N MET A 90 10.97 8.28 -11.75
CA MET A 90 9.64 8.11 -12.34
C MET A 90 8.96 9.45 -12.57
N SER A 91 7.91 9.47 -13.40
CA SER A 91 7.12 10.68 -13.61
C SER A 91 6.41 11.11 -12.32
N GLU A 92 6.23 12.41 -12.16
CA GLU A 92 5.34 12.93 -11.14
C GLU A 92 3.88 12.83 -11.62
N LEU A 93 3.00 12.27 -10.78
CA LEU A 93 1.57 12.25 -11.04
C LEU A 93 0.92 13.52 -10.48
N GLU A 94 -0.11 13.99 -11.16
CA GLU A 94 -0.92 15.10 -10.67
C GLU A 94 -1.85 14.64 -9.54
N GLY A 95 -2.04 15.51 -8.55
CA GLY A 95 -2.89 15.24 -7.39
C GLY A 95 -2.11 15.21 -6.10
N ALA A 96 -2.83 14.93 -5.02
CA ALA A 96 -2.28 14.84 -3.68
C ALA A 96 -2.99 13.74 -2.87
N VAL A 97 -2.34 13.23 -1.84
CA VAL A 97 -3.01 12.41 -0.83
C VAL A 97 -4.13 13.24 -0.19
N TRP A 98 -5.32 12.71 -0.18
CA TRP A 98 -6.48 13.36 0.42
C TRP A 98 -7.18 12.41 1.38
N LEU A 99 -7.03 12.70 2.68
CA LEU A 99 -7.69 11.98 3.75
C LEU A 99 -8.82 12.85 4.30
N GLU A 100 -10.06 12.36 4.19
CA GLU A 100 -11.20 13.03 4.82
C GLU A 100 -11.16 12.83 6.35
N GLY A 101 -11.60 13.82 7.12
CA GLY A 101 -11.71 13.68 8.58
C GLY A 101 -12.76 12.64 9.00
N SER A 102 -13.80 12.47 8.15
CA SER A 102 -14.78 11.39 8.19
C SER A 102 -15.05 11.01 6.73
N PRO A 103 -14.69 9.79 6.28
CA PRO A 103 -14.75 9.45 4.87
C PRO A 103 -16.20 9.38 4.39
N SER A 104 -16.48 10.05 3.26
CA SER A 104 -17.78 9.95 2.58
C SER A 104 -17.92 8.59 1.88
N GLU A 105 -19.15 8.14 1.67
CA GLU A 105 -19.42 6.93 0.88
C GLU A 105 -18.81 7.07 -0.53
N ALA A 106 -18.93 8.24 -1.14
CA ALA A 106 -18.39 8.51 -2.48
C ALA A 106 -16.86 8.32 -2.52
N TRP A 107 -16.13 8.80 -1.52
CA TRP A 107 -14.68 8.61 -1.40
C TRP A 107 -14.33 7.12 -1.27
N LEU A 108 -15.01 6.38 -0.39
CA LEU A 108 -14.81 4.94 -0.20
C LEU A 108 -15.12 4.13 -1.47
N VAL A 109 -16.17 4.50 -2.19
CA VAL A 109 -16.54 3.86 -3.48
C VAL A 109 -15.44 4.06 -4.52
N ARG A 110 -14.91 5.29 -4.67
CA ARG A 110 -13.82 5.56 -5.63
C ARG A 110 -12.54 4.83 -5.26
N LEU A 111 -12.20 4.77 -3.98
CA LEU A 111 -11.06 4.00 -3.49
C LEU A 111 -11.20 2.51 -3.85
N ALA A 112 -12.39 1.94 -3.64
CA ALA A 112 -12.69 0.56 -3.99
C ALA A 112 -12.65 0.30 -5.50
N GLN A 113 -13.15 1.23 -6.31
CA GLN A 113 -13.10 1.16 -7.77
C GLN A 113 -11.66 1.21 -8.29
N ALA A 114 -10.81 2.04 -7.71
CA ALA A 114 -9.39 2.12 -8.06
C ALA A 114 -8.69 0.77 -7.82
N LEU A 115 -8.91 0.14 -6.66
CA LEU A 115 -8.37 -1.19 -6.37
C LEU A 115 -8.93 -2.26 -7.30
N ALA A 116 -10.24 -2.25 -7.56
CA ALA A 116 -10.86 -3.19 -8.48
C ALA A 116 -10.30 -3.04 -9.91
N GLY A 117 -9.94 -1.84 -10.31
CA GLY A 117 -9.25 -1.55 -11.57
C GLY A 117 -7.91 -2.26 -11.66
N ILE A 118 -7.08 -2.20 -10.60
CA ILE A 118 -5.81 -2.94 -10.53
C ILE A 118 -6.03 -4.44 -10.71
N HIS A 119 -6.98 -5.01 -9.99
CA HIS A 119 -7.24 -6.46 -10.01
C HIS A 119 -7.95 -6.95 -11.27
N SER A 120 -8.43 -6.05 -12.11
CA SER A 120 -9.14 -6.40 -13.36
C SER A 120 -8.22 -6.52 -14.57
N VAL A 121 -6.95 -6.17 -14.43
CA VAL A 121 -5.97 -6.22 -15.50
C VAL A 121 -5.04 -7.41 -15.36
N ALA A 122 -4.56 -7.94 -16.48
CA ALA A 122 -3.55 -8.98 -16.53
C ALA A 122 -2.28 -8.38 -17.15
N PRO A 123 -1.28 -8.00 -16.35
CA PRO A 123 -0.04 -7.46 -16.89
C PRO A 123 0.69 -8.54 -17.71
N PRO A 124 1.48 -8.14 -18.72
CA PRO A 124 2.41 -9.05 -19.36
C PRO A 124 3.37 -9.64 -18.34
N ALA A 125 4.05 -10.71 -18.67
CA ALA A 125 4.89 -11.50 -17.78
C ALA A 125 5.50 -10.71 -16.62
N PHE A 126 5.02 -10.98 -15.40
CA PHE A 126 5.48 -10.35 -14.19
C PHE A 126 6.07 -11.40 -13.24
N GLY A 127 7.30 -11.18 -12.78
CA GLY A 127 8.10 -12.22 -12.11
C GLY A 127 7.77 -12.40 -10.63
N TRP A 128 7.34 -11.36 -9.94
CA TRP A 128 7.12 -11.39 -8.51
C TRP A 128 5.76 -12.00 -8.17
N ARG A 129 5.77 -12.90 -7.19
CA ARG A 129 4.58 -13.59 -6.71
C ARG A 129 4.38 -13.33 -5.23
N TYR A 130 3.12 -13.31 -4.84
CA TYR A 130 2.75 -13.16 -3.45
C TYR A 130 3.45 -14.20 -2.56
N THR A 131 4.03 -13.71 -1.50
CA THR A 131 4.51 -14.47 -0.35
C THR A 131 4.05 -13.76 0.92
N THR A 132 3.66 -14.52 1.94
CA THR A 132 3.33 -13.92 3.24
C THR A 132 4.57 -13.40 3.93
N TRP A 133 4.45 -12.26 4.61
CA TRP A 133 5.46 -11.74 5.52
C TRP A 133 5.28 -12.24 6.96
N THR A 134 4.09 -12.76 7.26
CA THR A 134 3.74 -13.28 8.58
C THR A 134 4.34 -14.66 8.78
N ARG A 135 5.09 -14.85 9.86
CA ARG A 135 5.74 -16.11 10.20
C ARG A 135 4.93 -16.86 11.24
N PRO A 136 4.28 -17.99 10.88
CA PRO A 136 3.37 -18.70 11.77
C PRO A 136 4.02 -19.14 13.09
N GLU A 137 5.33 -19.44 13.06
CA GLU A 137 6.10 -19.88 14.22
C GLU A 137 6.41 -18.74 15.21
N GLN A 138 6.27 -17.49 14.81
CA GLN A 138 6.51 -16.30 15.63
C GLN A 138 5.22 -15.69 16.19
N LEU A 139 4.06 -16.23 15.78
CA LEU A 139 2.78 -15.70 16.20
C LEU A 139 2.50 -16.08 17.67
N VAL A 140 2.22 -15.04 18.45
CA VAL A 140 1.81 -15.16 19.85
C VAL A 140 0.59 -14.31 20.11
N VAL A 141 -0.23 -14.72 21.06
CA VAL A 141 -1.36 -13.90 21.52
C VAL A 141 -0.80 -12.61 22.13
N PRO A 142 -1.27 -11.43 21.69
CA PRO A 142 -0.76 -10.17 22.20
C PRO A 142 -1.07 -9.97 23.69
N GLN A 143 -0.10 -9.46 24.44
CA GLN A 143 -0.26 -9.27 25.90
C GLN A 143 -1.25 -8.15 26.27
N TRP A 144 -1.52 -7.25 25.37
CA TRP A 144 -2.43 -6.10 25.58
C TRP A 144 -3.91 -6.47 25.41
N THR A 145 -4.22 -7.66 24.87
CA THR A 145 -5.61 -8.04 24.58
C THR A 145 -6.40 -8.42 25.84
N SER A 146 -7.67 -8.07 25.85
CA SER A 146 -8.66 -8.61 26.77
C SER A 146 -9.40 -9.84 26.21
N GLN A 147 -9.09 -10.25 24.97
CA GLN A 147 -9.77 -11.31 24.22
C GLN A 147 -8.78 -12.38 23.70
N PRO A 148 -8.02 -13.03 24.59
CA PRO A 148 -6.95 -13.96 24.16
C PRO A 148 -7.45 -15.13 23.31
N GLU A 149 -8.65 -15.63 23.60
CA GLU A 149 -9.26 -16.74 22.85
C GLU A 149 -9.60 -16.35 21.40
N LEU A 150 -9.96 -15.08 21.18
CA LEU A 150 -10.22 -14.57 19.82
C LEU A 150 -8.93 -14.60 18.98
N TRP A 151 -7.82 -14.15 19.56
CA TRP A 151 -6.52 -14.17 18.90
C TRP A 151 -5.98 -15.60 18.72
N MET A 152 -6.21 -16.50 19.66
CA MET A 152 -5.84 -17.93 19.49
C MET A 152 -6.54 -18.53 18.28
N ARG A 153 -7.87 -18.33 18.15
CA ARG A 153 -8.62 -18.81 16.98
C ARG A 153 -8.14 -18.18 15.68
N ALA A 154 -7.77 -16.90 15.70
CA ALA A 154 -7.20 -16.23 14.53
C ALA A 154 -5.88 -16.87 14.08
N ILE A 155 -4.99 -17.17 15.02
CA ILE A 155 -3.71 -17.84 14.75
C ILE A 155 -3.96 -19.27 14.20
N GLU A 156 -4.93 -19.99 14.74
CA GLU A 156 -5.33 -21.32 14.23
C GLU A 156 -5.88 -21.21 12.80
N ARG A 157 -6.83 -20.29 12.57
CA ARG A 157 -7.40 -20.03 11.22
C ARG A 157 -6.33 -19.66 10.20
N TYR A 158 -5.33 -18.87 10.60
CA TYR A 158 -4.22 -18.53 9.73
C TYR A 158 -3.39 -19.77 9.32
N ARG A 159 -3.20 -20.73 10.23
CA ARG A 159 -2.45 -21.96 9.95
C ARG A 159 -3.18 -22.89 8.97
N ASP A 160 -4.50 -22.82 8.88
CA ASP A 160 -5.31 -23.59 7.94
C ASP A 160 -5.13 -23.15 6.49
N GLY A 161 -4.63 -21.91 6.29
CA GLY A 161 -4.43 -21.32 4.97
C GLY A 161 -5.70 -20.72 4.36
N PRO A 162 -5.56 -20.00 3.24
CA PRO A 162 -6.70 -19.41 2.53
C PRO A 162 -7.44 -20.44 1.70
N LEU A 163 -8.70 -20.16 1.40
CA LEU A 163 -9.41 -20.83 0.31
C LEU A 163 -8.71 -20.53 -1.03
N ALA A 164 -8.85 -21.47 -1.99
CA ALA A 164 -8.33 -21.25 -3.35
C ALA A 164 -8.97 -19.99 -3.96
N THR A 165 -8.15 -19.09 -4.45
CA THR A 165 -8.60 -17.84 -5.07
C THR A 165 -7.91 -17.61 -6.40
N GLU A 166 -8.51 -16.72 -7.21
CA GLU A 166 -7.90 -16.24 -8.45
C GLU A 166 -6.60 -15.47 -8.15
N THR A 167 -5.59 -15.68 -8.99
CA THR A 167 -4.36 -14.88 -8.99
C THR A 167 -4.54 -13.68 -9.89
N VAL A 168 -4.34 -12.48 -9.36
CA VAL A 168 -4.44 -11.20 -10.07
C VAL A 168 -3.17 -10.39 -9.89
N PHE A 169 -3.06 -9.26 -10.58
CA PHE A 169 -2.03 -8.28 -10.27
C PHE A 169 -2.48 -7.52 -9.03
N VAL A 170 -1.66 -7.53 -7.98
CA VAL A 170 -1.92 -6.86 -6.70
C VAL A 170 -0.86 -5.79 -6.43
N HIS A 171 -1.27 -4.71 -5.81
CA HIS A 171 -0.40 -3.63 -5.39
C HIS A 171 0.45 -4.02 -4.16
N ARG A 172 -0.13 -4.85 -3.30
CA ARG A 172 0.44 -5.40 -2.07
C ARG A 172 0.58 -4.40 -0.91
N ASP A 173 0.44 -3.10 -1.20
CA ASP A 173 0.46 -2.00 -0.22
C ASP A 173 -0.61 -0.94 -0.54
N PHE A 174 -1.79 -1.40 -1.00
CA PHE A 174 -2.87 -0.49 -1.36
C PHE A 174 -3.58 0.04 -0.12
N HIS A 175 -3.43 1.32 0.14
CA HIS A 175 -4.12 2.02 1.23
C HIS A 175 -4.28 3.52 0.92
N PRO A 176 -5.11 4.27 1.67
CA PRO A 176 -5.48 5.64 1.31
C PRO A 176 -4.31 6.60 1.06
N THR A 177 -3.17 6.45 1.73
CA THR A 177 -2.03 7.35 1.56
C THR A 177 -1.15 7.02 0.35
N ASN A 178 -1.41 5.91 -0.35
CA ASN A 178 -0.80 5.55 -1.64
C ASN A 178 -1.71 5.90 -2.83
N VAL A 179 -2.82 6.61 -2.59
CA VAL A 179 -3.76 7.05 -3.62
C VAL A 179 -3.77 8.56 -3.71
N LEU A 180 -3.53 9.09 -4.90
CA LEU A 180 -3.58 10.52 -5.20
C LEU A 180 -4.96 10.90 -5.74
N TRP A 181 -5.40 12.10 -5.35
CA TRP A 181 -6.71 12.63 -5.69
C TRP A 181 -6.57 14.01 -6.35
N ARG A 182 -7.44 14.24 -7.34
CA ARG A 182 -7.62 15.54 -7.98
C ARG A 182 -9.10 15.73 -8.31
N ASP A 183 -9.67 16.86 -7.93
CA ASP A 183 -11.09 17.23 -8.19
C ASP A 183 -12.10 16.17 -7.71
N GLY A 184 -11.79 15.47 -6.61
CA GLY A 184 -12.65 14.43 -6.04
C GLY A 184 -12.57 13.06 -6.72
N GLU A 185 -11.70 12.89 -7.69
CA GLU A 185 -11.43 11.65 -8.40
C GLU A 185 -10.02 11.10 -8.09
N VAL A 186 -9.85 9.79 -8.16
CA VAL A 186 -8.53 9.17 -8.06
C VAL A 186 -7.73 9.52 -9.31
N SER A 187 -6.61 10.21 -9.13
CA SER A 187 -5.73 10.65 -10.21
C SER A 187 -4.47 9.79 -10.35
N GLY A 188 -4.11 9.03 -9.31
CA GLY A 188 -2.91 8.20 -9.37
C GLY A 188 -2.79 7.23 -8.20
N ILE A 189 -1.99 6.18 -8.41
CA ILE A 189 -1.63 5.21 -7.38
C ILE A 189 -0.11 5.12 -7.37
N VAL A 190 0.49 5.27 -6.19
CA VAL A 190 1.95 5.33 -5.99
C VAL A 190 2.43 4.19 -5.09
N ASP A 191 3.75 4.02 -4.97
CA ASP A 191 4.41 3.01 -4.13
C ASP A 191 4.19 1.56 -4.59
N TRP A 192 4.62 1.27 -5.82
CA TRP A 192 4.44 -0.03 -6.47
C TRP A 192 5.52 -1.07 -6.15
N VAL A 193 6.44 -0.76 -5.24
CA VAL A 193 7.60 -1.61 -4.93
C VAL A 193 7.24 -3.03 -4.48
N ASN A 194 6.08 -3.22 -3.89
CA ASN A 194 5.60 -4.51 -3.38
C ASN A 194 4.67 -5.25 -4.35
N ALA A 195 4.38 -4.69 -5.54
CA ALA A 195 3.43 -5.28 -6.47
C ALA A 195 3.81 -6.70 -6.87
N CYS A 196 2.83 -7.58 -6.98
CA CYS A 196 3.08 -8.99 -7.30
C CYS A 196 1.84 -9.64 -7.98
N LEU A 197 2.00 -10.86 -8.45
CA LEU A 197 0.87 -11.70 -8.81
C LEU A 197 0.43 -12.49 -7.59
N GLY A 198 -0.80 -12.29 -7.15
CA GLY A 198 -1.32 -12.88 -5.92
C GLY A 198 -2.83 -12.81 -5.79
N PRO A 199 -3.36 -13.22 -4.64
CA PRO A 199 -4.80 -13.18 -4.36
C PRO A 199 -5.28 -11.75 -4.13
N ALA A 200 -6.40 -11.35 -4.76
CA ALA A 200 -7.01 -10.04 -4.57
C ALA A 200 -7.32 -9.74 -3.08
N GLY A 201 -7.59 -10.78 -2.30
CA GLY A 201 -7.95 -10.67 -0.88
C GLY A 201 -6.91 -9.97 -0.03
N ILE A 202 -5.61 -10.08 -0.37
CA ILE A 202 -4.55 -9.44 0.42
C ILE A 202 -4.61 -7.91 0.34
N ASP A 203 -4.83 -7.35 -0.86
CA ASP A 203 -4.97 -5.90 -1.02
C ASP A 203 -6.27 -5.38 -0.40
N VAL A 204 -7.36 -6.12 -0.59
CA VAL A 204 -8.65 -5.78 0.01
C VAL A 204 -8.53 -5.74 1.54
N ALA A 205 -7.92 -6.77 2.14
CA ALA A 205 -7.73 -6.84 3.58
C ALA A 205 -6.75 -5.75 4.08
N HIS A 206 -5.67 -5.48 3.34
CA HIS A 206 -4.71 -4.44 3.71
C HIS A 206 -5.37 -3.05 3.71
N CYS A 207 -6.15 -2.73 2.68
CA CYS A 207 -6.91 -1.49 2.66
C CYS A 207 -7.95 -1.41 3.79
N ARG A 208 -8.67 -2.51 4.06
CA ARG A 208 -9.63 -2.61 5.16
C ARG A 208 -8.97 -2.38 6.53
N LEU A 209 -7.81 -2.99 6.78
CA LEU A 209 -7.03 -2.80 8.00
C LEU A 209 -6.72 -1.30 8.22
N ASN A 210 -6.23 -0.63 7.18
CA ASN A 210 -5.93 0.80 7.23
C ASN A 210 -7.19 1.64 7.46
N LEU A 211 -8.30 1.35 6.76
CA LEU A 211 -9.57 2.05 6.95
C LEU A 211 -10.13 1.86 8.35
N VAL A 212 -10.06 0.64 8.90
CA VAL A 212 -10.46 0.37 10.29
C VAL A 212 -9.59 1.17 11.25
N ALA A 213 -8.28 1.13 11.07
CA ALA A 213 -7.35 1.88 11.92
C ALA A 213 -7.63 3.39 11.87
N MET A 214 -7.88 3.96 10.69
CA MET A 214 -8.13 5.39 10.51
C MET A 214 -9.53 5.82 10.93
N TYR A 215 -10.57 5.06 10.56
CA TYR A 215 -11.97 5.51 10.58
C TYR A 215 -12.94 4.57 11.30
N GLY A 216 -12.53 3.34 11.60
CA GLY A 216 -13.37 2.32 12.21
C GLY A 216 -13.99 1.35 11.20
N ILE A 217 -14.76 0.38 11.71
CA ILE A 217 -15.23 -0.79 10.95
C ILE A 217 -16.21 -0.42 9.84
N ASP A 218 -17.06 0.58 10.03
CA ASP A 218 -18.08 0.99 9.04
C ASP A 218 -17.47 1.46 7.72
N ALA A 219 -16.33 2.19 7.79
CA ALA A 219 -15.60 2.61 6.59
C ALA A 219 -15.04 1.41 5.81
N ALA A 220 -14.49 0.42 6.51
CA ALA A 220 -13.98 -0.80 5.90
C ALA A 220 -15.08 -1.69 5.31
N GLN A 221 -16.26 -1.70 5.93
CA GLN A 221 -17.44 -2.39 5.41
C GLN A 221 -17.94 -1.75 4.11
N THR A 222 -18.12 -0.42 4.14
CA THR A 222 -18.57 0.35 2.96
C THR A 222 -17.59 0.15 1.78
N PHE A 223 -16.28 0.19 2.05
CA PHE A 223 -15.27 -0.09 1.05
C PHE A 223 -15.40 -1.51 0.48
N LEU A 224 -15.52 -2.54 1.33
CA LEU A 224 -15.66 -3.93 0.89
C LEU A 224 -16.91 -4.16 0.05
N GLU A 225 -18.04 -3.57 0.43
CA GLU A 225 -19.28 -3.64 -0.33
C GLU A 225 -19.15 -2.95 -1.69
N ALA A 226 -18.51 -1.78 -1.75
CA ALA A 226 -18.22 -1.08 -3.00
C ALA A 226 -17.32 -1.90 -3.92
N TYR A 227 -16.26 -2.52 -3.36
CA TYR A 227 -15.37 -3.39 -4.09
C TYR A 227 -16.11 -4.61 -4.67
N ARG A 228 -16.97 -5.27 -3.88
CA ARG A 228 -17.81 -6.40 -4.32
C ARG A 228 -18.78 -6.01 -5.44
N ARG A 229 -19.36 -4.80 -5.35
CA ARG A 229 -20.25 -4.28 -6.42
C ARG A 229 -19.49 -4.05 -7.72
N THR A 230 -18.26 -3.55 -7.65
CA THR A 230 -17.43 -3.27 -8.82
C THR A 230 -16.87 -4.56 -9.42
N ARG A 231 -16.48 -5.51 -8.59
CA ARG A 231 -15.92 -6.80 -9.00
C ARG A 231 -16.90 -7.93 -8.70
N SER A 232 -17.89 -8.07 -9.58
CA SER A 232 -18.94 -9.09 -9.45
C SER A 232 -18.33 -10.50 -9.39
N GLY A 233 -18.81 -11.31 -8.44
CA GLY A 233 -18.28 -12.65 -8.19
C GLY A 233 -17.11 -12.74 -7.19
N TYR A 234 -16.56 -11.61 -6.75
CA TYR A 234 -15.57 -11.62 -5.69
C TYR A 234 -16.20 -12.02 -4.34
N VAL A 235 -15.66 -13.08 -3.74
CA VAL A 235 -15.98 -13.52 -2.39
C VAL A 235 -14.76 -13.22 -1.51
N HIS A 236 -14.99 -12.42 -0.47
CA HIS A 236 -13.92 -12.11 0.49
C HIS A 236 -13.76 -13.23 1.49
N ASP A 237 -12.61 -13.89 1.49
CA ASP A 237 -12.22 -14.84 2.53
C ASP A 237 -11.65 -14.04 3.73
N ALA A 238 -12.28 -14.21 4.88
CA ALA A 238 -11.87 -13.59 6.14
C ALA A 238 -10.43 -13.97 6.57
N TYR A 239 -9.86 -15.02 6.01
CA TYR A 239 -8.46 -15.37 6.16
C TYR A 239 -7.52 -14.17 5.89
N TRP A 240 -7.82 -13.37 4.87
CA TRP A 240 -6.98 -12.24 4.50
C TRP A 240 -7.04 -11.11 5.53
N ASP A 241 -8.21 -10.84 6.12
CA ASP A 241 -8.33 -9.91 7.25
C ASP A 241 -7.50 -10.40 8.45
N VAL A 242 -7.55 -11.71 8.74
CA VAL A 242 -6.74 -12.33 9.80
C VAL A 242 -5.24 -12.20 9.50
N GLU A 243 -4.81 -12.46 8.27
CA GLU A 243 -3.39 -12.38 7.89
C GLU A 243 -2.81 -10.98 8.12
N VAL A 244 -3.51 -9.93 7.67
CA VAL A 244 -3.02 -8.56 7.84
C VAL A 244 -3.05 -8.11 9.30
N LEU A 245 -4.02 -8.57 10.08
CA LEU A 245 -4.09 -8.33 11.53
C LEU A 245 -2.92 -8.99 12.28
N LEU A 246 -2.60 -10.24 11.94
CA LEU A 246 -1.47 -10.96 12.54
C LEU A 246 -0.12 -10.32 12.15
N GLY A 247 -0.03 -9.72 10.96
CA GLY A 247 1.14 -8.94 10.53
C GLY A 247 1.39 -7.67 11.35
N ALA A 248 0.36 -7.16 12.07
CA ALA A 248 0.49 -6.01 12.97
C ALA A 248 0.97 -6.38 14.39
N LEU A 249 1.12 -7.68 14.69
CA LEU A 249 1.57 -8.15 16.01
C LEU A 249 3.11 -8.06 16.17
N PRO A 250 3.64 -8.05 17.42
CA PRO A 250 2.90 -8.14 18.69
C PRO A 250 2.28 -6.83 19.17
N GLU A 251 2.72 -5.69 18.65
CA GLU A 251 2.31 -4.36 19.11
C GLU A 251 1.94 -3.49 17.91
N PRO A 252 0.63 -3.27 17.65
CA PRO A 252 0.20 -2.42 16.56
C PRO A 252 0.57 -0.96 16.84
N THR A 253 1.12 -0.31 15.84
CA THR A 253 1.51 1.10 15.90
C THR A 253 0.72 1.93 14.90
N CYS A 254 0.35 3.15 15.28
CA CYS A 254 -0.22 4.09 14.34
C CYS A 254 0.83 4.46 13.29
N TYR A 255 0.43 4.45 12.04
CA TYR A 255 1.30 4.87 10.94
C TYR A 255 1.50 6.38 11.00
N ALA A 256 2.72 6.80 11.34
CA ALA A 256 3.05 8.22 11.59
C ALA A 256 2.68 9.16 10.43
N PRO A 257 2.87 8.80 9.14
CA PRO A 257 2.53 9.66 8.03
C PRO A 257 1.05 10.06 7.94
N TRP A 258 0.11 9.36 8.56
CA TRP A 258 -1.29 9.80 8.57
C TRP A 258 -1.46 11.21 9.16
N GLN A 259 -0.62 11.58 10.15
CA GLN A 259 -0.66 12.92 10.75
C GLN A 259 -0.14 14.00 9.78
N GLU A 260 0.84 13.66 8.94
CA GLU A 260 1.35 14.54 7.89
C GLU A 260 0.27 14.86 6.84
N PHE A 261 -0.68 13.94 6.65
CA PHE A 261 -1.84 14.10 5.77
C PHE A 261 -3.11 14.59 6.50
N GLY A 262 -2.99 15.09 7.72
CA GLY A 262 -4.05 15.80 8.43
C GLY A 262 -4.93 14.96 9.35
N LEU A 263 -4.66 13.66 9.52
CA LEU A 263 -5.37 12.88 10.53
C LEU A 263 -4.87 13.23 11.95
N LYS A 264 -5.81 13.26 12.89
CA LYS A 264 -5.47 13.51 14.30
C LYS A 264 -4.68 12.32 14.87
N PRO A 265 -3.75 12.58 15.80
CA PRO A 265 -3.12 11.51 16.57
C PRO A 265 -4.15 10.59 17.21
N MET A 266 -3.88 9.30 17.18
CA MET A 266 -4.75 8.29 17.77
C MET A 266 -4.09 7.66 18.98
N GLU A 267 -4.86 7.49 20.06
CA GLU A 267 -4.42 6.77 21.24
C GLU A 267 -4.21 5.26 20.93
N PRO A 268 -3.13 4.64 21.40
CA PRO A 268 -2.87 3.22 21.15
C PRO A 268 -4.03 2.30 21.54
N GLY A 269 -4.75 2.61 22.63
CA GLY A 269 -5.93 1.86 23.04
C GLY A 269 -7.06 1.90 22.03
N THR A 270 -7.26 3.01 21.33
CA THR A 270 -8.25 3.13 20.25
C THR A 270 -7.87 2.25 19.06
N LEU A 271 -6.61 2.25 18.65
CA LEU A 271 -6.13 1.39 17.56
C LEU A 271 -6.37 -0.08 17.90
N ARG A 272 -5.90 -0.54 19.07
CA ARG A 272 -6.09 -1.92 19.52
C ARG A 272 -7.57 -2.35 19.52
N ALA A 273 -8.46 -1.50 20.04
CA ALA A 273 -9.90 -1.77 20.05
C ALA A 273 -10.49 -1.91 18.64
N ARG A 274 -10.09 -1.06 17.72
CA ARG A 274 -10.53 -1.13 16.30
C ARG A 274 -10.02 -2.39 15.61
N LEU A 275 -8.77 -2.80 15.85
CA LEU A 275 -8.23 -4.03 15.27
C LEU A 275 -8.94 -5.28 15.82
N GLU A 276 -9.30 -5.30 17.11
CA GLU A 276 -10.10 -6.38 17.69
C GLU A 276 -11.54 -6.39 17.16
N GLU A 277 -12.09 -5.25 16.77
CA GLU A 277 -13.39 -5.16 16.12
C GLU A 277 -13.36 -5.81 14.73
N LEU A 278 -12.31 -5.52 13.93
CA LEU A 278 -12.10 -6.18 12.63
C LEU A 278 -11.92 -7.69 12.82
N LEU A 279 -11.17 -8.12 13.82
CA LEU A 279 -10.94 -9.53 14.11
C LEU A 279 -12.23 -10.26 14.51
N ARG A 280 -13.10 -9.62 15.31
CA ARG A 280 -14.43 -10.18 15.66
C ARG A 280 -15.29 -10.34 14.41
N GLU A 281 -15.29 -9.31 13.55
CA GLU A 281 -16.05 -9.34 12.29
C GLU A 281 -15.56 -10.47 11.37
N ALA A 282 -14.24 -10.61 11.21
CA ALA A 282 -13.63 -11.69 10.44
C ALA A 282 -14.00 -13.07 11.00
N SER A 283 -14.03 -13.23 12.35
CA SER A 283 -14.36 -14.50 13.02
C SER A 283 -15.84 -14.89 12.89
N LEU A 284 -16.75 -13.97 12.63
CA LEU A 284 -18.17 -14.25 12.42
C LEU A 284 -18.49 -14.73 10.99
N ARG A 285 -17.53 -14.62 10.08
CA ARG A 285 -17.68 -14.99 8.65
C ARG A 285 -17.05 -16.36 8.31
N VAL A 286 -16.55 -17.06 9.31
CA VAL A 286 -15.94 -18.40 9.18
C VAL A 286 -16.98 -19.50 9.38
#